data_0c76b3fa367d14c69bc1269e025fdf7e
#
_entry.id   0c76b3fa367d14c69bc1269e025fdf7e
#
_cell.length_a   1.000
_cell.length_b   1.000
_cell.length_c   1.000
_cell.angle_alpha   90.00
_cell.angle_beta   90.00
_cell.angle_gamma   90.00
#
_symmetry.space_group_name_H-M   'P 1'
#
loop_
_entity.id
_entity.type
_entity.pdbx_description
1 polymer ?
#
loop_
_entity_poly.entity_id
_entity_poly.type
_entity_poly.pdbx_seq_one_letter_code
_entity_poly.pdbx_strand_id
1 'polypeptide(L)'
;MPMSDWVATAEAMSMRLTERFQLLLRGVCLAGIICYGLLTSNVQAERGSYITLDEPLPQPAWELPLIANGEGTITDSTYLGRVTYVDFWASWCGPCRLSLPALNRLSKEFDAADFGVVAISVDYVDEDALDFLKRYPVDYPVAIDKTGNSGRDFAVAGMPSGYLIGRDGLIRKV
;
A
#
# COMPACT_ATOMS: atom_id res chain seq x y z
N MET A 1 -26.82 -76.37 -0.62
CA MET A 1 -27.06 -74.95 -0.88
C MET A 1 -27.00 -74.72 -2.35
N PRO A 2 -28.04 -74.19 -2.99
CA PRO A 2 -28.02 -73.97 -4.44
C PRO A 2 -27.14 -72.80 -4.80
N MET A 3 -26.50 -72.98 -5.98
CA MET A 3 -25.51 -72.00 -6.51
C MET A 3 -26.10 -70.57 -6.73
N SER A 4 -27.44 -70.45 -6.73
CA SER A 4 -28.15 -69.19 -6.81
C SER A 4 -27.96 -68.24 -5.61
N ASP A 5 -27.72 -68.78 -4.42
CA ASP A 5 -27.60 -67.98 -3.19
C ASP A 5 -26.23 -67.28 -3.08
N TRP A 6 -25.22 -67.80 -3.76
CA TRP A 6 -23.86 -67.19 -3.78
C TRP A 6 -23.79 -65.97 -4.70
N VAL A 7 -24.54 -65.97 -5.79
CA VAL A 7 -24.56 -64.85 -6.74
C VAL A 7 -25.28 -63.63 -6.12
N ALA A 8 -26.42 -63.88 -5.44
CA ALA A 8 -27.17 -62.81 -4.80
C ALA A 8 -26.38 -62.13 -3.65
N THR A 9 -25.60 -62.92 -2.89
CA THR A 9 -24.77 -62.36 -1.82
C THR A 9 -23.56 -61.59 -2.34
N ALA A 10 -22.98 -61.99 -3.47
CA ALA A 10 -21.86 -61.30 -4.11
C ALA A 10 -22.31 -59.97 -4.71
N GLU A 11 -23.47 -59.88 -5.33
CA GLU A 11 -24.03 -58.63 -5.88
C GLU A 11 -24.41 -57.65 -4.79
N ALA A 12 -25.03 -58.12 -3.68
CA ALA A 12 -25.37 -57.25 -2.55
C ALA A 12 -24.14 -56.70 -1.84
N MET A 13 -23.04 -57.47 -1.82
CA MET A 13 -21.78 -57.02 -1.21
C MET A 13 -21.06 -56.00 -2.11
N SER A 14 -21.13 -56.18 -3.44
CA SER A 14 -20.56 -55.26 -4.43
C SER A 14 -21.30 -53.87 -4.40
N MET A 15 -22.62 -53.88 -4.31
CA MET A 15 -23.40 -52.64 -4.23
C MET A 15 -23.11 -51.83 -2.94
N ARG A 16 -22.95 -52.50 -1.81
CA ARG A 16 -22.63 -51.85 -0.53
C ARG A 16 -21.21 -51.28 -0.52
N LEU A 17 -20.26 -51.86 -1.26
CA LEU A 17 -18.91 -51.31 -1.38
C LEU A 17 -18.88 -50.08 -2.27
N THR A 18 -19.64 -50.04 -3.36
CA THR A 18 -19.71 -48.88 -4.26
C THR A 18 -20.39 -47.70 -3.60
N GLU A 19 -21.46 -47.91 -2.83
CA GLU A 19 -22.11 -46.85 -2.09
C GLU A 19 -21.22 -46.25 -1.00
N ARG A 20 -20.51 -47.07 -0.24
CA ARG A 20 -19.55 -46.61 0.77
C ARG A 20 -18.36 -45.85 0.15
N PHE A 21 -17.90 -46.28 -1.02
CA PHE A 21 -16.82 -45.61 -1.73
C PHE A 21 -17.27 -44.25 -2.29
N GLN A 22 -18.51 -44.18 -2.79
CA GLN A 22 -19.10 -42.90 -3.25
C GLN A 22 -19.34 -41.91 -2.11
N LEU A 23 -19.75 -42.38 -0.93
CA LEU A 23 -19.91 -41.54 0.26
C LEU A 23 -18.56 -41.02 0.76
N LEU A 24 -17.51 -41.81 0.73
CA LEU A 24 -16.15 -41.41 1.08
C LEU A 24 -15.58 -40.35 0.10
N LEU A 25 -15.79 -40.55 -1.21
CA LEU A 25 -15.36 -39.60 -2.24
C LEU A 25 -16.11 -38.27 -2.12
N ARG A 26 -17.43 -38.30 -1.81
CA ARG A 26 -18.22 -37.08 -1.56
C ARG A 26 -17.75 -36.34 -0.30
N GLY A 27 -17.39 -37.07 0.76
CA GLY A 27 -16.85 -36.48 1.98
C GLY A 27 -15.49 -35.82 1.76
N VAL A 28 -14.60 -36.46 1.02
CA VAL A 28 -13.27 -35.94 0.69
C VAL A 28 -13.36 -34.70 -0.22
N CYS A 29 -14.26 -34.72 -1.23
CA CYS A 29 -14.47 -33.55 -2.08
C CYS A 29 -15.07 -32.36 -1.33
N LEU A 30 -16.04 -32.59 -0.42
CA LEU A 30 -16.59 -31.51 0.40
C LEU A 30 -15.56 -30.95 1.38
N ALA A 31 -14.75 -31.80 2.01
CA ALA A 31 -13.67 -31.36 2.88
C ALA A 31 -12.58 -30.61 2.09
N GLY A 32 -12.24 -31.07 0.88
CA GLY A 32 -11.30 -30.38 -0.01
C GLY A 32 -11.80 -28.99 -0.46
N ILE A 33 -13.08 -28.88 -0.80
CA ILE A 33 -13.67 -27.58 -1.20
C ILE A 33 -13.72 -26.62 -0.01
N ILE A 34 -14.05 -27.09 1.19
CA ILE A 34 -14.05 -26.26 2.40
C ILE A 34 -12.61 -25.84 2.78
N CYS A 35 -11.64 -26.76 2.69
CA CYS A 35 -10.25 -26.44 2.95
C CYS A 35 -9.67 -25.49 1.91
N TYR A 36 -10.02 -25.64 0.62
CA TYR A 36 -9.60 -24.73 -0.44
C TYR A 36 -10.27 -23.36 -0.31
N GLY A 37 -11.54 -23.31 0.08
CA GLY A 37 -12.25 -22.07 0.37
C GLY A 37 -11.68 -21.32 1.59
N LEU A 38 -11.23 -22.03 2.62
CA LEU A 38 -10.60 -21.43 3.81
C LEU A 38 -9.15 -20.96 3.54
N LEU A 39 -8.45 -21.58 2.58
CA LEU A 39 -7.10 -21.16 2.18
C LEU A 39 -7.10 -19.97 1.21
N THR A 40 -8.20 -19.76 0.47
CA THR A 40 -8.31 -18.62 -0.46
C THR A 40 -8.80 -17.33 0.21
N SER A 41 -9.31 -17.40 1.43
CA SER A 41 -9.86 -16.23 2.14
C SER A 41 -8.82 -15.35 2.83
N ASN A 42 -7.51 -15.64 2.74
CA ASN A 42 -6.47 -14.87 3.42
C ASN A 42 -5.37 -14.31 2.52
N VAL A 43 -5.60 -14.22 1.21
CA VAL A 43 -4.80 -13.34 0.36
C VAL A 43 -5.55 -12.01 0.21
N GLN A 44 -5.80 -11.35 1.33
CA GLN A 44 -5.88 -9.90 1.30
C GLN A 44 -4.43 -9.43 1.21
N ALA A 45 -4.03 -9.07 -0.03
CA ALA A 45 -2.88 -8.21 -0.23
C ALA A 45 -3.00 -7.09 0.80
N GLU A 46 -1.97 -6.88 1.60
CA GLU A 46 -1.85 -5.72 2.47
C GLU A 46 -1.94 -4.50 1.56
N ARG A 47 -3.15 -4.03 1.33
CA ARG A 47 -3.40 -2.69 0.81
C ARG A 47 -2.84 -1.79 1.89
N GLY A 48 -1.81 -1.03 1.55
CA GLY A 48 -1.19 -0.10 2.47
C GLY A 48 -2.29 0.59 3.29
N SER A 49 -2.14 0.60 4.59
CA SER A 49 -3.13 1.20 5.48
C SER A 49 -3.17 2.70 5.19
N TYR A 50 -4.24 3.15 4.59
CA TYR A 50 -4.54 4.58 4.47
C TYR A 50 -5.73 4.91 5.37
N ILE A 51 -5.64 6.05 6.03
CA ILE A 51 -6.74 6.60 6.82
C ILE A 51 -7.47 7.58 5.92
N THR A 52 -8.74 7.28 5.60
CA THR A 52 -9.62 8.28 5.00
C THR A 52 -10.18 9.12 6.13
N LEU A 53 -10.02 10.42 6.05
CA LEU A 53 -10.59 11.32 7.04
C LEU A 53 -12.10 11.45 6.79
N ASP A 54 -12.90 11.37 7.84
CA ASP A 54 -14.35 11.57 7.76
C ASP A 54 -14.67 13.02 7.34
N GLU A 55 -13.86 13.97 7.83
CA GLU A 55 -13.88 15.35 7.38
C GLU A 55 -12.47 15.80 6.96
N PRO A 56 -12.34 16.53 5.82
CA PRO A 56 -11.06 17.08 5.39
C PRO A 56 -10.54 18.11 6.39
N LEU A 57 -9.24 18.05 6.69
CA LEU A 57 -8.57 18.97 7.59
C LEU A 57 -7.67 19.95 6.80
N PRO A 58 -7.57 21.23 7.20
CA PRO A 58 -6.60 22.12 6.59
C PRO A 58 -5.19 21.57 6.80
N GLN A 59 -4.37 21.62 5.73
CA GLN A 59 -2.94 21.33 5.92
C GLN A 59 -2.30 22.40 6.81
N PRO A 60 -1.32 22.03 7.63
CA PRO A 60 -0.49 23.02 8.32
C PRO A 60 0.23 23.93 7.34
N ALA A 61 0.52 25.17 7.74
CA ALA A 61 1.39 26.05 6.97
C ALA A 61 2.85 25.61 7.13
N TRP A 62 3.58 25.57 6.02
CA TRP A 62 5.01 25.25 6.01
C TRP A 62 5.74 25.97 4.89
N GLU A 63 7.01 26.27 5.12
CA GLU A 63 7.94 26.82 4.14
C GLU A 63 9.29 26.14 4.35
N LEU A 64 9.83 25.48 3.33
CA LEU A 64 11.03 24.68 3.43
C LEU A 64 11.97 24.91 2.25
N PRO A 65 13.29 24.88 2.47
CA PRO A 65 14.26 24.96 1.39
C PRO A 65 14.23 23.71 0.53
N LEU A 66 14.33 23.90 -0.78
CA LEU A 66 14.52 22.82 -1.74
C LEU A 66 15.98 22.37 -1.75
N ILE A 67 16.19 21.07 -1.79
CA ILE A 67 17.52 20.43 -1.89
C ILE A 67 17.71 19.67 -3.21
N ALA A 68 16.61 19.37 -3.94
CA ALA A 68 16.67 18.74 -5.24
C ALA A 68 15.45 19.08 -6.10
N ASN A 69 15.64 19.08 -7.43
CA ASN A 69 14.60 19.28 -8.44
C ASN A 69 13.83 20.60 -8.32
N GLY A 70 14.54 21.66 -7.91
CA GLY A 70 14.07 23.02 -7.78
C GLY A 70 15.08 23.88 -7.04
N GLU A 71 14.81 25.17 -6.97
CA GLU A 71 15.65 26.16 -6.30
C GLU A 71 14.82 27.02 -5.32
N GLY A 72 15.48 27.55 -4.29
CA GLY A 72 14.87 28.41 -3.28
C GLY A 72 14.03 27.63 -2.27
N THR A 73 12.82 28.12 -2.00
CA THR A 73 11.88 27.54 -1.02
C THR A 73 10.60 27.07 -1.68
N ILE A 74 9.94 26.10 -1.06
CA ILE A 74 8.64 25.60 -1.42
C ILE A 74 7.71 25.74 -0.22
N THR A 75 6.43 26.04 -0.47
CA THR A 75 5.43 26.29 0.59
C THR A 75 4.19 25.43 0.40
N ASP A 76 3.36 25.34 1.44
CA ASP A 76 2.03 24.75 1.40
C ASP A 76 1.15 25.29 0.28
N SER A 77 1.32 26.55 -0.09
CA SER A 77 0.53 27.20 -1.14
C SER A 77 1.05 27.00 -2.58
N THR A 78 2.26 26.45 -2.75
CA THR A 78 2.88 26.25 -4.08
C THR A 78 2.02 25.42 -5.03
N TYR A 79 1.24 24.51 -4.49
CA TYR A 79 0.42 23.57 -5.26
C TYR A 79 -1.09 23.80 -5.15
N LEU A 80 -1.54 24.93 -4.61
CA LEU A 80 -2.98 25.26 -4.59
C LEU A 80 -3.56 25.21 -6.02
N GLY A 81 -4.76 24.66 -6.13
CA GLY A 81 -5.43 24.45 -7.41
C GLY A 81 -5.19 23.08 -8.07
N ARG A 82 -4.21 22.30 -7.61
CA ARG A 82 -3.98 20.91 -8.02
C ARG A 82 -3.96 19.94 -6.85
N VAL A 83 -4.21 18.68 -7.11
CA VAL A 83 -4.06 17.63 -6.09
C VAL A 83 -2.58 17.43 -5.80
N THR A 84 -2.19 17.38 -4.53
CA THR A 84 -0.79 17.26 -4.12
C THR A 84 -0.60 16.08 -3.19
N TYR A 85 0.45 15.32 -3.42
CA TYR A 85 0.93 14.30 -2.50
C TYR A 85 2.18 14.81 -1.78
N VAL A 86 2.08 14.99 -0.47
CA VAL A 86 3.20 15.36 0.41
C VAL A 86 3.71 14.09 1.04
N ASP A 87 4.99 13.73 0.81
CA ASP A 87 5.64 12.52 1.31
C ASP A 87 6.74 12.87 2.32
N PHE A 88 6.60 12.40 3.55
CA PHE A 88 7.64 12.53 4.57
C PHE A 88 8.55 11.31 4.56
N TRP A 89 9.85 11.56 4.48
CA TRP A 89 10.87 10.51 4.37
C TRP A 89 12.18 10.88 5.05
N ALA A 90 13.12 9.95 5.12
CA ALA A 90 14.49 10.20 5.56
C ALA A 90 15.47 9.19 4.95
N SER A 91 16.74 9.51 4.91
CA SER A 91 17.82 8.65 4.38
C SER A 91 17.95 7.31 5.14
N TRP A 92 17.68 7.33 6.43
CA TRP A 92 17.68 6.15 7.31
C TRP A 92 16.39 5.34 7.26
N CYS A 93 15.36 5.81 6.54
CA CYS A 93 14.09 5.11 6.38
C CYS A 93 14.20 3.97 5.36
N GLY A 94 14.27 2.74 5.84
CA GLY A 94 14.39 1.55 4.98
C GLY A 94 13.28 1.41 3.93
N PRO A 95 12.00 1.51 4.26
CA PRO A 95 10.89 1.44 3.31
C PRO A 95 10.86 2.58 2.28
N CYS A 96 11.43 3.76 2.60
CA CYS A 96 11.42 4.93 1.71
C CYS A 96 12.16 4.70 0.39
N ARG A 97 13.13 3.76 0.36
CA ARG A 97 13.79 3.32 -0.89
C ARG A 97 12.84 2.65 -1.89
N LEU A 98 11.67 2.23 -1.47
CA LEU A 98 10.62 1.66 -2.32
C LEU A 98 9.53 2.69 -2.63
N SER A 99 9.13 3.51 -1.65
CA SER A 99 8.06 4.50 -1.81
C SER A 99 8.46 5.63 -2.75
N LEU A 100 9.66 6.22 -2.61
CA LEU A 100 10.09 7.34 -3.44
C LEU A 100 10.09 7.01 -4.94
N PRO A 101 10.72 5.91 -5.41
CA PRO A 101 10.65 5.54 -6.83
C PRO A 101 9.25 5.16 -7.29
N ALA A 102 8.39 4.62 -6.41
CA ALA A 102 7.00 4.32 -6.75
C ALA A 102 6.21 5.61 -6.99
N LEU A 103 6.36 6.61 -6.10
CA LEU A 103 5.77 7.94 -6.27
C LEU A 103 6.31 8.65 -7.52
N ASN A 104 7.59 8.45 -7.86
CA ASN A 104 8.18 9.03 -9.06
C ASN A 104 7.58 8.43 -10.35
N ARG A 105 7.18 7.16 -10.33
CA ARG A 105 6.43 6.57 -11.44
C ARG A 105 5.00 7.11 -11.48
N LEU A 106 4.33 7.13 -10.33
CA LEU A 106 2.96 7.62 -10.20
C LEU A 106 2.83 9.08 -10.66
N SER A 107 3.76 9.96 -10.28
CA SER A 107 3.71 11.38 -10.67
C SER A 107 3.74 11.59 -12.18
N LYS A 108 4.32 10.65 -12.94
CA LYS A 108 4.41 10.71 -14.41
C LYS A 108 3.15 10.21 -15.13
N GLU A 109 2.21 9.60 -14.41
CA GLU A 109 0.94 9.11 -14.97
C GLU A 109 -0.11 10.22 -15.05
N PHE A 110 0.13 11.37 -14.42
CA PHE A 110 -0.79 12.51 -14.38
C PHE A 110 -0.18 13.75 -15.01
N ASP A 111 -1.06 14.65 -15.51
CA ASP A 111 -0.63 15.97 -15.92
C ASP A 111 -0.14 16.78 -14.70
N ALA A 112 0.99 17.45 -14.85
CA ALA A 112 1.59 18.26 -13.79
C ALA A 112 0.70 19.45 -13.36
N ALA A 113 -0.25 19.86 -14.19
CA ALA A 113 -1.26 20.85 -13.83
C ALA A 113 -2.32 20.30 -12.87
N ASP A 114 -2.56 18.99 -12.90
CA ASP A 114 -3.59 18.33 -12.10
C ASP A 114 -3.05 17.69 -10.84
N PHE A 115 -1.84 17.15 -10.89
CA PHE A 115 -1.23 16.41 -9.78
C PHE A 115 0.24 16.80 -9.57
N GLY A 116 0.63 16.96 -8.31
CA GLY A 116 1.99 17.22 -7.92
C GLY A 116 2.43 16.32 -6.76
N VAL A 117 3.72 16.07 -6.68
CA VAL A 117 4.36 15.41 -5.55
C VAL A 117 5.42 16.35 -4.98
N VAL A 118 5.51 16.44 -3.67
CA VAL A 118 6.63 17.03 -2.96
C VAL A 118 7.08 16.06 -1.88
N ALA A 119 8.37 15.76 -1.83
CA ALA A 119 8.94 14.97 -0.76
C ALA A 119 9.65 15.88 0.25
N ILE A 120 9.38 15.67 1.53
CA ILE A 120 10.00 16.41 2.64
C ILE A 120 10.90 15.45 3.40
N SER A 121 12.22 15.66 3.27
CA SER A 121 13.20 14.95 4.10
C SER A 121 13.21 15.53 5.50
N VAL A 122 13.25 14.68 6.51
CA VAL A 122 13.49 15.06 7.91
C VAL A 122 14.91 14.71 8.38
N ASP A 123 15.84 14.56 7.46
CA ASP A 123 17.26 14.45 7.79
C ASP A 123 17.78 15.78 8.37
N TYR A 124 18.70 15.67 9.30
CA TYR A 124 19.36 16.87 9.88
C TYR A 124 20.43 17.43 8.97
N VAL A 125 20.96 16.62 8.05
CA VAL A 125 22.10 16.93 7.18
C VAL A 125 21.68 16.75 5.73
N ASP A 126 21.92 17.77 4.89
CA ASP A 126 21.54 17.75 3.47
C ASP A 126 22.24 16.63 2.72
N GLU A 127 23.51 16.38 3.04
CA GLU A 127 24.34 15.36 2.40
C GLU A 127 23.75 13.97 2.53
N ASP A 128 23.15 13.62 3.68
CA ASP A 128 22.53 12.31 3.90
C ASP A 128 21.33 12.10 2.97
N ALA A 129 20.47 13.13 2.87
CA ALA A 129 19.32 13.12 1.96
C ALA A 129 19.77 13.06 0.49
N LEU A 130 20.78 13.89 0.11
CA LEU A 130 21.32 13.92 -1.25
C LEU A 130 21.99 12.61 -1.64
N ASP A 131 22.73 11.97 -0.74
CA ASP A 131 23.34 10.68 -0.99
C ASP A 131 22.32 9.56 -1.14
N PHE A 132 21.19 9.65 -0.44
CA PHE A 132 20.08 8.76 -0.66
C PHE A 132 19.46 8.98 -2.05
N LEU A 133 19.21 10.22 -2.47
CA LEU A 133 18.62 10.57 -3.76
C LEU A 133 19.53 10.19 -4.95
N LYS A 134 20.86 10.19 -4.78
CA LYS A 134 21.80 9.66 -5.81
C LYS A 134 21.54 8.18 -6.10
N ARG A 135 21.12 7.40 -5.10
CA ARG A 135 20.83 5.97 -5.23
C ARG A 135 19.39 5.69 -5.64
N TYR A 136 18.48 6.56 -5.25
CA TYR A 136 17.03 6.47 -5.50
C TYR A 136 16.50 7.78 -6.08
N PRO A 137 16.84 8.11 -7.34
CA PRO A 137 16.52 9.40 -7.95
C PRO A 137 15.01 9.56 -8.16
N VAL A 138 14.57 10.78 -7.97
CA VAL A 138 13.20 11.24 -8.24
C VAL A 138 13.25 12.53 -9.07
N ASP A 139 12.15 12.87 -9.75
CA ASP A 139 12.08 14.05 -10.64
C ASP A 139 11.21 15.17 -10.04
N TYR A 140 10.42 14.89 -9.01
CA TYR A 140 9.62 15.89 -8.30
C TYR A 140 10.44 16.65 -7.26
N PRO A 141 10.01 17.85 -6.84
CA PRO A 141 10.70 18.65 -5.83
C PRO A 141 10.92 17.92 -4.50
N VAL A 142 12.12 18.08 -3.96
CA VAL A 142 12.49 17.56 -2.64
C VAL A 142 12.93 18.71 -1.75
N ALA A 143 12.23 18.88 -0.64
CA ALA A 143 12.55 19.83 0.42
C ALA A 143 13.16 19.13 1.63
N ILE A 144 13.77 19.90 2.52
CA ILE A 144 14.31 19.38 3.78
C ILE A 144 13.79 20.19 4.97
N ASP A 145 13.35 19.48 6.01
CA ASP A 145 12.98 20.02 7.31
C ASP A 145 13.95 19.55 8.39
N LYS A 146 15.04 20.26 8.55
CA LYS A 146 16.07 19.97 9.58
C LYS A 146 15.56 20.14 11.02
N THR A 147 14.44 20.83 11.19
CA THR A 147 13.84 21.11 12.51
C THR A 147 12.85 20.05 12.94
N GLY A 148 12.29 19.29 12.00
CA GLY A 148 11.19 18.35 12.20
C GLY A 148 9.86 19.03 12.53
N ASN A 149 9.74 20.35 12.35
CA ASN A 149 8.52 21.10 12.67
C ASN A 149 7.36 20.69 11.77
N SER A 150 7.57 20.63 10.45
CA SER A 150 6.53 20.22 9.52
C SER A 150 6.05 18.78 9.81
N GLY A 151 6.98 17.85 10.08
CA GLY A 151 6.61 16.49 10.47
C GLY A 151 5.74 16.44 11.74
N ARG A 152 6.03 17.28 12.73
CA ARG A 152 5.23 17.40 13.95
C ARG A 152 3.86 18.01 13.68
N ASP A 153 3.80 19.09 12.88
CA ASP A 153 2.56 19.79 12.57
C ASP A 153 1.61 18.93 11.74
N PHE A 154 2.15 18.07 10.87
CA PHE A 154 1.39 17.03 10.16
C PHE A 154 1.10 15.78 11.02
N ALA A 155 1.54 15.75 12.28
CA ALA A 155 1.40 14.60 13.18
C ALA A 155 1.99 13.29 12.60
N VAL A 156 3.14 13.38 11.92
CA VAL A 156 3.83 12.22 11.34
C VAL A 156 4.27 11.27 12.43
N ALA A 157 3.68 10.08 12.48
CA ALA A 157 3.98 9.06 13.49
C ALA A 157 5.14 8.12 13.09
N GLY A 158 5.48 8.07 11.80
CA GLY A 158 6.54 7.21 11.25
C GLY A 158 6.78 7.48 9.78
N MET A 159 7.76 6.79 9.18
CA MET A 159 8.12 7.02 7.77
C MET A 159 8.18 5.70 7.01
N PRO A 160 7.74 5.73 5.71
CA PRO A 160 7.18 6.88 5.01
C PRO A 160 5.77 7.24 5.51
N SER A 161 5.40 8.52 5.47
CA SER A 161 4.04 8.99 5.68
C SER A 161 3.64 9.94 4.57
N GLY A 162 2.47 9.68 3.96
CA GLY A 162 2.00 10.45 2.82
C GLY A 162 0.64 11.10 3.08
N TYR A 163 0.50 12.34 2.61
CA TYR A 163 -0.70 13.14 2.76
C TYR A 163 -1.24 13.55 1.39
N LEU A 164 -2.45 13.11 1.07
CA LEU A 164 -3.14 13.54 -0.14
C LEU A 164 -3.92 14.82 0.15
N ILE A 165 -3.52 15.90 -0.49
CA ILE A 165 -4.08 17.24 -0.31
C ILE A 165 -4.89 17.59 -1.56
N GLY A 166 -6.11 18.06 -1.35
CA GLY A 166 -7.00 18.49 -2.41
C GLY A 166 -6.59 19.84 -3.02
N ARG A 167 -7.23 20.22 -4.13
CA ARG A 167 -7.01 21.48 -4.82
C ARG A 167 -7.26 22.71 -3.94
N ASP A 168 -8.05 22.56 -2.90
CA ASP A 168 -8.43 23.55 -1.90
C ASP A 168 -7.47 23.62 -0.68
N GLY A 169 -6.39 22.83 -0.68
CA GLY A 169 -5.43 22.79 0.41
C GLY A 169 -5.87 21.94 1.61
N LEU A 170 -6.94 21.14 1.49
CA LEU A 170 -7.41 20.28 2.56
C LEU A 170 -6.84 18.87 2.43
N ILE A 171 -6.38 18.29 3.54
CA ILE A 171 -5.94 16.89 3.63
C ILE A 171 -7.16 15.98 3.47
N ARG A 172 -7.09 15.04 2.54
CA ARG A 172 -8.14 14.08 2.22
C ARG A 172 -7.83 12.68 2.73
N LYS A 173 -6.55 12.30 2.72
CA LYS A 173 -6.07 10.98 3.14
C LYS A 173 -4.68 11.08 3.74
N VAL A 174 -4.40 10.17 4.64
CA VAL A 174 -3.10 9.93 5.26
C VAL A 174 -2.71 8.46 5.06
#